data_c57e9507e418e3e771afc08302d25ddb
#
_entry.id   c57e9507e418e3e771afc08302d25ddb
#
_cell.length_a   1.000
_cell.length_b   1.000
_cell.length_c   1.000
_cell.angle_alpha   90.00
_cell.angle_beta   90.00
_cell.angle_gamma   90.00
#
_symmetry.space_group_name_H-M   'P 1'
#
loop_
_entity.id
_entity.type
_entity.pdbx_description
1 polymer ?
#
loop_
_entity_poly.entity_id
_entity_poly.type
_entity_poly.pdbx_seq_one_letter_code
_entity_poly.pdbx_strand_id
1 'polypeptide(L)'
;FLWDKLGIIYHRYREKLAELGIAYEGMLYRNVIEQLDTDQLKYDKYVFVGFNVLNKVEKEFFQKLQKAGKAMFYWDYDLFYTQRISKHEAGEFIKRNLIDFPNELPESYFDIFRKPKKIRYISASTENAQARFLPEWVKATQTHTTQIVSEKENAIVLCNEALLLPVLHSIPQDVQNVNITMG
;
A
#
# COMPACT_ATOMS: atom_id res chain seq x y z
N PHE A 1 2.32 -30.73 25.75
CA PHE A 1 1.83 -32.00 25.19
C PHE A 1 1.53 -31.93 23.69
N LEU A 2 0.57 -31.09 23.27
CA LEU A 2 0.26 -30.93 21.83
C LEU A 2 1.31 -30.05 21.14
N TRP A 3 1.71 -28.98 21.81
CA TRP A 3 2.66 -28.00 21.30
C TRP A 3 4.01 -28.61 20.93
N ASP A 4 4.49 -29.56 21.74
CA ASP A 4 5.78 -30.24 21.49
C ASP A 4 5.76 -31.14 20.24
N LYS A 5 4.56 -31.51 19.78
CA LYS A 5 4.38 -32.39 18.62
C LYS A 5 4.00 -31.63 17.34
N LEU A 6 3.64 -30.34 17.44
CA LEU A 6 3.19 -29.59 16.28
C LEU A 6 4.23 -29.54 15.16
N GLY A 7 5.50 -29.40 15.49
CA GLY A 7 6.58 -29.42 14.50
C GLY A 7 6.63 -30.73 13.71
N ILE A 8 6.50 -31.86 14.41
CA ILE A 8 6.53 -33.20 13.80
C ILE A 8 5.30 -33.42 12.92
N ILE A 9 4.11 -33.01 13.41
CA ILE A 9 2.85 -33.11 12.67
C ILE A 9 2.94 -32.27 11.38
N TYR A 10 3.46 -31.06 11.49
CA TYR A 10 3.63 -30.15 10.36
C TYR A 10 4.57 -30.73 9.29
N HIS A 11 5.72 -31.32 9.68
CA HIS A 11 6.64 -31.95 8.74
C HIS A 11 5.98 -33.12 8.03
N ARG A 12 5.35 -34.06 8.76
CA ARG A 12 4.65 -35.18 8.17
C ARG A 12 3.51 -34.79 7.25
N TYR A 13 2.78 -33.73 7.62
CA TYR A 13 1.71 -33.18 6.78
C TYR A 13 2.24 -32.66 5.45
N ARG A 14 3.35 -31.90 5.47
CA ARG A 14 4.01 -31.41 4.26
C ARG A 14 4.53 -32.55 3.38
N GLU A 15 5.18 -33.53 3.97
CA GLU A 15 5.67 -34.70 3.25
C GLU A 15 4.52 -35.44 2.57
N LYS A 16 3.42 -35.64 3.28
CA LYS A 16 2.24 -36.30 2.72
C LYS A 16 1.59 -35.53 1.57
N LEU A 17 1.52 -34.21 1.67
CA LEU A 17 1.04 -33.37 0.57
C LEU A 17 1.97 -33.45 -0.65
N ALA A 18 3.27 -33.43 -0.43
CA ALA A 18 4.27 -33.56 -1.50
C ALA A 18 4.18 -34.91 -2.22
N GLU A 19 4.02 -36.01 -1.48
CA GLU A 19 3.78 -37.35 -2.06
C GLU A 19 2.53 -37.39 -2.94
N LEU A 20 1.48 -36.67 -2.56
CA LEU A 20 0.22 -36.60 -3.32
C LEU A 20 0.27 -35.61 -4.49
N GLY A 21 1.36 -34.88 -4.68
CA GLY A 21 1.51 -33.86 -5.71
C GLY A 21 0.60 -32.63 -5.50
N ILE A 22 0.17 -32.36 -4.26
CA ILE A 22 -0.68 -31.23 -3.89
C ILE A 22 0.01 -30.33 -2.87
N ALA A 23 -0.34 -29.07 -2.85
CA ALA A 23 0.22 -28.10 -1.92
C ALA A 23 -0.80 -27.00 -1.59
N TYR A 24 -0.75 -26.47 -0.37
CA TYR A 24 -1.43 -25.22 -0.03
C TYR A 24 -0.55 -24.04 -0.43
N GLU A 25 -1.16 -22.86 -0.57
CA GLU A 25 -0.53 -21.66 -1.12
C GLU A 25 0.81 -21.30 -0.43
N GLY A 26 0.83 -21.28 0.90
CA GLY A 26 2.06 -20.99 1.65
C GLY A 26 3.18 -22.01 1.47
N MET A 27 2.83 -23.27 1.15
CA MET A 27 3.80 -24.32 0.81
C MET A 27 4.38 -24.07 -0.59
N LEU A 28 3.55 -23.66 -1.55
CA LEU A 28 4.00 -23.30 -2.91
C LEU A 28 4.98 -22.13 -2.87
N TYR A 29 4.63 -21.05 -2.18
CA TYR A 29 5.50 -19.87 -2.06
C TYR A 29 6.86 -20.23 -1.45
N ARG A 30 6.86 -21.05 -0.39
CA ARG A 30 8.10 -21.50 0.24
C ARG A 30 8.94 -22.34 -0.71
N ASN A 31 8.33 -23.31 -1.38
CA ASN A 31 9.03 -24.17 -2.32
C ASN A 31 9.65 -23.36 -3.48
N VAL A 32 8.90 -22.38 -4.00
CA VAL A 32 9.44 -21.49 -5.04
C VAL A 32 10.68 -20.75 -4.54
N ILE A 33 10.65 -20.21 -3.32
CA ILE A 33 11.80 -19.48 -2.78
C ILE A 33 12.98 -20.43 -2.47
N GLU A 34 12.73 -21.60 -1.89
CA GLU A 34 13.77 -22.58 -1.59
C GLU A 34 14.49 -23.06 -2.86
N GLN A 35 13.76 -23.23 -3.96
CA GLN A 35 14.26 -23.70 -5.25
C GLN A 35 14.66 -22.57 -6.22
N LEU A 36 14.49 -21.31 -5.83
CA LEU A 36 14.76 -20.18 -6.70
C LEU A 36 16.22 -20.14 -7.12
N ASP A 37 16.46 -20.37 -8.40
CA ASP A 37 17.71 -20.09 -9.05
C ASP A 37 17.63 -18.71 -9.76
N THR A 38 18.36 -17.76 -9.22
CA THR A 38 18.35 -16.39 -9.73
C THR A 38 18.94 -16.25 -11.13
N ASP A 39 19.79 -17.22 -11.56
CA ASP A 39 20.43 -17.16 -12.86
C ASP A 39 19.49 -17.61 -13.99
N GLN A 40 18.46 -18.39 -13.65
CA GLN A 40 17.43 -18.82 -14.59
C GLN A 40 16.29 -17.81 -14.76
N LEU A 41 16.32 -16.71 -14.01
CA LEU A 41 15.29 -15.67 -14.10
C LEU A 41 15.38 -14.92 -15.44
N LYS A 42 14.20 -14.66 -16.03
CA LYS A 42 14.06 -14.09 -17.38
C LYS A 42 14.66 -12.68 -17.53
N TYR A 43 14.60 -11.86 -16.48
CA TYR A 43 15.00 -10.46 -16.55
C TYR A 43 16.28 -10.21 -15.74
N ASP A 44 17.08 -9.26 -16.18
CA ASP A 44 18.30 -8.84 -15.49
C ASP A 44 18.00 -8.01 -14.25
N LYS A 45 16.88 -7.28 -14.26
CA LYS A 45 16.44 -6.44 -13.15
C LYS A 45 14.95 -6.61 -12.87
N TYR A 46 14.63 -6.60 -11.59
CA TYR A 46 13.27 -6.65 -11.03
C TYR A 46 13.06 -5.41 -10.18
N VAL A 47 12.02 -4.65 -10.48
CA VAL A 47 11.69 -3.40 -9.80
C VAL A 47 10.50 -3.62 -8.88
N PHE A 48 10.68 -3.35 -7.59
CA PHE A 48 9.66 -3.49 -6.56
C PHE A 48 9.20 -2.10 -6.13
N VAL A 49 7.90 -1.81 -6.27
CA VAL A 49 7.33 -0.48 -6.04
C VAL A 49 6.14 -0.57 -5.11
N GLY A 50 6.07 0.31 -4.12
CA GLY A 50 4.86 0.55 -3.32
C GLY A 50 4.52 -0.52 -2.27
N PHE A 51 5.45 -1.42 -1.94
CA PHE A 51 5.26 -2.38 -0.84
C PHE A 51 5.35 -1.68 0.52
N ASN A 52 4.63 -2.19 1.51
CA ASN A 52 4.71 -1.71 2.89
C ASN A 52 5.02 -2.86 3.86
N VAL A 53 4.06 -3.75 4.09
CA VAL A 53 4.27 -4.92 4.93
C VAL A 53 4.80 -6.06 4.07
N LEU A 54 5.94 -6.61 4.44
CA LEU A 54 6.51 -7.78 3.78
C LEU A 54 6.33 -9.01 4.67
N ASN A 55 5.76 -10.07 4.12
CA ASN A 55 5.78 -11.36 4.76
C ASN A 55 7.18 -12.01 4.66
N LYS A 56 7.38 -13.10 5.38
CA LYS A 56 8.68 -13.77 5.44
C LYS A 56 9.16 -14.25 4.07
N VAL A 57 8.27 -14.77 3.26
CA VAL A 57 8.58 -15.33 1.93
C VAL A 57 8.98 -14.22 0.96
N GLU A 58 8.24 -13.11 0.96
CA GLU A 58 8.56 -11.92 0.16
C GLU A 58 9.92 -11.34 0.55
N LYS A 59 10.18 -11.25 1.85
CA LYS A 59 11.47 -10.77 2.36
C LYS A 59 12.64 -11.66 1.91
N GLU A 60 12.50 -12.97 2.00
CA GLU A 60 13.50 -13.92 1.53
C GLU A 60 13.71 -13.81 0.00
N PHE A 61 12.63 -13.63 -0.76
CA PHE A 61 12.68 -13.42 -2.21
C PHE A 61 13.46 -12.15 -2.55
N PHE A 62 13.11 -11.03 -1.93
CA PHE A 62 13.81 -9.76 -2.14
C PHE A 62 15.30 -9.86 -1.79
N GLN A 63 15.64 -10.53 -0.69
CA GLN A 63 17.03 -10.75 -0.28
C GLN A 63 17.82 -11.59 -1.29
N LYS A 64 17.22 -12.63 -1.87
CA LYS A 64 17.87 -13.45 -2.90
C LYS A 64 18.15 -12.62 -4.16
N LEU A 65 17.18 -11.85 -4.63
CA LEU A 65 17.34 -11.00 -5.80
C LEU A 65 18.32 -9.84 -5.55
N GLN A 66 18.31 -9.25 -4.37
CA GLN A 66 19.25 -8.21 -3.97
C GLN A 66 20.69 -8.74 -3.96
N LYS A 67 20.93 -9.93 -3.37
CA LYS A 67 22.24 -10.58 -3.36
C LYS A 67 22.74 -10.90 -4.76
N ALA A 68 21.84 -11.27 -5.67
CA ALA A 68 22.15 -11.49 -7.09
C ALA A 68 22.32 -10.18 -7.89
N GLY A 69 22.17 -9.01 -7.27
CA GLY A 69 22.23 -7.72 -7.94
C GLY A 69 21.08 -7.48 -8.92
N LYS A 70 19.98 -8.21 -8.78
CA LYS A 70 18.83 -8.16 -9.69
C LYS A 70 17.62 -7.39 -9.16
N ALA A 71 17.65 -6.84 -7.93
CA ALA A 71 16.56 -6.11 -7.32
C ALA A 71 16.81 -4.60 -7.29
N MET A 72 15.75 -3.83 -7.49
CA MET A 72 15.67 -2.39 -7.28
C MET A 72 14.41 -2.08 -6.46
N PHE A 73 14.52 -1.22 -5.45
CA PHE A 73 13.43 -0.96 -4.51
C PHE A 73 13.02 0.51 -4.54
N TYR A 74 11.72 0.74 -4.70
CA TYR A 74 11.09 2.06 -4.68
C TYR A 74 9.99 2.06 -3.64
N TRP A 75 10.31 2.58 -2.43
CA TRP A 75 9.38 2.70 -1.32
C TRP A 75 8.68 4.04 -1.37
N ASP A 76 7.38 4.05 -1.12
CA ASP A 76 6.61 5.27 -0.93
C ASP A 76 6.40 5.52 0.56
N TYR A 77 6.91 6.65 1.05
CA TYR A 77 6.84 7.03 2.45
C TYR A 77 7.01 8.54 2.59
N ASP A 78 6.84 9.05 3.79
CA ASP A 78 7.23 10.42 4.11
C ASP A 78 8.16 10.44 5.32
N LEU A 79 9.18 11.29 5.29
CA LEU A 79 10.17 11.44 6.35
C LEU A 79 9.53 11.79 7.69
N PHE A 80 8.37 12.46 7.68
CA PHE A 80 7.63 12.74 8.90
C PHE A 80 7.31 11.47 9.70
N TYR A 81 6.95 10.37 9.02
CA TYR A 81 6.62 9.09 9.64
C TYR A 81 7.82 8.20 9.91
N THR A 82 8.90 8.35 9.14
CA THR A 82 10.06 7.44 9.18
C THR A 82 11.23 7.97 10.02
N GLN A 83 11.26 9.26 10.34
CA GLN A 83 12.33 9.84 11.16
C GLN A 83 12.38 9.19 12.54
N ARG A 84 13.59 9.08 13.10
CA ARG A 84 13.87 8.44 14.39
C ARG A 84 13.06 9.01 15.56
N ILE A 85 12.68 10.29 15.50
CA ILE A 85 11.91 10.98 16.53
C ILE A 85 10.41 10.66 16.43
N SER A 86 9.94 10.27 15.23
CA SER A 86 8.54 9.91 15.03
C SER A 86 8.26 8.53 15.62
N LYS A 87 7.38 8.50 16.63
CA LYS A 87 6.84 7.25 17.21
C LYS A 87 5.57 6.79 16.49
N HIS A 88 5.26 7.37 15.33
CA HIS A 88 4.04 7.05 14.60
C HIS A 88 4.15 5.64 13.99
N GLU A 89 3.16 4.80 14.25
CA GLU A 89 3.14 3.40 13.80
C GLU A 89 3.11 3.24 12.26
N ALA A 90 2.54 4.23 11.55
CA ALA A 90 2.47 4.23 10.09
C ALA A 90 3.84 4.07 9.38
N GLY A 91 4.92 4.49 10.03
CA GLY A 91 6.27 4.36 9.49
C GLY A 91 7.02 3.10 9.92
N GLU A 92 6.45 2.24 10.77
CA GLU A 92 7.20 1.18 11.43
C GLU A 92 7.73 0.12 10.45
N PHE A 93 6.88 -0.35 9.53
CA PHE A 93 7.27 -1.35 8.54
C PHE A 93 8.27 -0.79 7.53
N ILE A 94 8.01 0.42 7.03
CA ILE A 94 8.90 1.09 6.08
C ILE A 94 10.28 1.34 6.67
N LYS A 95 10.39 1.77 7.93
CA LYS A 95 11.69 1.94 8.61
C LYS A 95 12.52 0.65 8.57
N ARG A 96 11.90 -0.49 8.83
CA ARG A 96 12.56 -1.80 8.78
C ARG A 96 12.96 -2.16 7.35
N ASN A 97 12.05 -1.96 6.40
CA ASN A 97 12.31 -2.27 5.00
C ASN A 97 13.44 -1.43 4.42
N LEU A 98 13.52 -0.14 4.73
CA LEU A 98 14.59 0.75 4.26
C LEU A 98 15.98 0.35 4.76
N ILE A 99 16.07 -0.32 5.93
CA ILE A 99 17.33 -0.86 6.44
C ILE A 99 17.78 -2.07 5.61
N ASP A 100 16.85 -2.99 5.34
CA ASP A 100 17.16 -4.23 4.63
C ASP A 100 17.25 -4.02 3.10
N PHE A 101 16.44 -3.12 2.57
CA PHE A 101 16.26 -2.84 1.15
C PHE A 101 16.26 -1.33 0.90
N PRO A 102 17.42 -0.69 0.75
CA PRO A 102 17.51 0.77 0.54
C PRO A 102 16.70 1.24 -0.68
N ASN A 103 16.10 2.42 -0.58
CA ASN A 103 15.36 3.04 -1.68
C ASN A 103 16.34 3.53 -2.76
N GLU A 104 15.99 3.36 -4.02
CA GLU A 104 16.77 3.90 -5.15
C GLU A 104 16.64 5.43 -5.28
N LEU A 105 15.53 6.00 -4.78
CA LEU A 105 15.33 7.44 -4.80
C LEU A 105 15.94 8.10 -3.56
N PRO A 106 16.51 9.30 -3.70
CA PRO A 106 17.07 10.05 -2.57
C PRO A 106 15.96 10.54 -1.61
N GLU A 107 16.28 10.65 -0.33
CA GLU A 107 15.36 11.06 0.74
C GLU A 107 14.67 12.41 0.48
N SER A 108 15.28 13.29 -0.30
CA SER A 108 14.72 14.60 -0.63
C SER A 108 13.37 14.55 -1.34
N TYR A 109 13.02 13.42 -1.97
CA TYR A 109 11.71 13.21 -2.58
C TYR A 109 10.59 12.95 -1.56
N PHE A 110 10.93 12.61 -0.34
CA PHE A 110 10.01 12.07 0.67
C PHE A 110 9.72 13.02 1.84
N ASP A 111 9.99 14.32 1.71
CA ASP A 111 9.64 15.35 2.69
C ASP A 111 8.52 16.26 2.16
N ILE A 112 7.35 15.66 1.91
CA ILE A 112 6.19 16.36 1.35
C ILE A 112 5.20 16.76 2.45
N PHE A 113 5.06 15.94 3.49
CA PHE A 113 4.08 16.15 4.55
C PHE A 113 4.24 17.49 5.28
N ARG A 114 5.48 17.95 5.43
CA ARG A 114 5.80 19.23 6.09
C ARG A 114 5.61 20.46 5.20
N LYS A 115 5.42 20.26 3.88
CA LYS A 115 5.18 21.38 2.96
C LYS A 115 3.85 22.04 3.27
N PRO A 116 3.73 23.37 3.09
CA PRO A 116 2.47 24.09 3.28
C PRO A 116 1.34 23.48 2.45
N LYS A 117 0.17 23.32 3.08
CA LYS A 117 -1.04 22.78 2.45
C LYS A 117 -2.16 23.82 2.52
N LYS A 118 -3.00 23.86 1.51
CA LYS A 118 -4.23 24.64 1.55
C LYS A 118 -5.30 23.83 2.26
N ILE A 119 -5.64 24.23 3.48
CA ILE A 119 -6.67 23.56 4.29
C ILE A 119 -7.84 24.51 4.42
N ARG A 120 -9.05 24.03 4.15
CA ARG A 120 -10.29 24.77 4.32
C ARG A 120 -11.22 23.96 5.22
N TYR A 121 -11.65 24.57 6.32
CA TYR A 121 -12.64 24.00 7.23
C TYR A 121 -14.02 24.53 6.88
N ILE A 122 -15.00 23.64 6.79
CA ILE A 122 -16.40 23.99 6.49
C ILE A 122 -17.26 23.39 7.61
N SER A 123 -18.01 24.26 8.27
CA SER A 123 -18.99 23.86 9.27
C SER A 123 -20.37 23.85 8.65
N ALA A 124 -21.13 22.79 8.89
CA ALA A 124 -22.52 22.68 8.48
C ALA A 124 -23.39 22.18 9.65
N SER A 125 -24.66 22.55 9.66
CA SER A 125 -25.57 22.22 10.77
C SER A 125 -25.92 20.74 10.89
N THR A 126 -25.77 19.97 9.81
CA THR A 126 -26.03 18.54 9.77
C THR A 126 -25.03 17.84 8.84
N GLU A 127 -24.83 16.53 9.02
CA GLU A 127 -24.00 15.72 8.15
C GLU A 127 -24.50 15.73 6.68
N ASN A 128 -25.82 15.71 6.47
CA ASN A 128 -26.41 15.81 5.15
C ASN A 128 -26.12 17.17 4.48
N ALA A 129 -26.10 18.26 5.27
CA ALA A 129 -25.71 19.58 4.76
C ALA A 129 -24.22 19.61 4.37
N GLN A 130 -23.34 18.85 5.05
CA GLN A 130 -21.95 18.68 4.65
C GLN A 130 -21.86 18.00 3.28
N ALA A 131 -22.59 16.90 3.06
CA ALA A 131 -22.63 16.20 1.78
C ALA A 131 -23.09 17.12 0.65
N ARG A 132 -24.10 17.95 0.88
CA ARG A 132 -24.64 18.90 -0.10
C ARG A 132 -23.68 20.04 -0.47
N PHE A 133 -22.66 20.29 0.31
CA PHE A 133 -21.61 21.26 -0.02
C PHE A 133 -20.62 20.75 -1.08
N LEU A 134 -20.59 19.46 -1.36
CA LEU A 134 -19.66 18.83 -2.28
C LEU A 134 -19.63 19.48 -3.68
N PRO A 135 -20.77 19.83 -4.33
CA PRO A 135 -20.74 20.49 -5.65
C PRO A 135 -19.99 21.82 -5.65
N GLU A 136 -20.13 22.59 -4.59
CA GLU A 136 -19.41 23.88 -4.46
C GLU A 136 -17.91 23.67 -4.31
N TRP A 137 -17.52 22.66 -3.54
CA TRP A 137 -16.11 22.31 -3.38
C TRP A 137 -15.49 21.84 -4.70
N VAL A 138 -16.17 20.97 -5.44
CA VAL A 138 -15.71 20.47 -6.76
C VAL A 138 -15.55 21.64 -7.74
N LYS A 139 -16.53 22.54 -7.85
CA LYS A 139 -16.44 23.73 -8.69
C LYS A 139 -15.29 24.65 -8.30
N ALA A 140 -15.09 24.87 -7.00
CA ALA A 140 -14.00 25.72 -6.50
C ALA A 140 -12.60 25.12 -6.80
N THR A 141 -12.46 23.81 -6.83
CA THR A 141 -11.18 23.17 -7.22
C THR A 141 -10.91 23.29 -8.71
N GLN A 142 -11.93 23.27 -9.56
CA GLN A 142 -11.81 23.41 -11.01
C GLN A 142 -11.46 24.86 -11.46
N THR A 143 -11.95 25.88 -10.74
CA THR A 143 -11.74 27.29 -11.13
C THR A 143 -10.36 27.86 -10.74
N HIS A 144 -9.63 27.21 -9.85
CA HIS A 144 -8.33 27.70 -9.37
C HIS A 144 -7.12 27.12 -10.12
N THR A 145 -7.33 26.21 -11.05
CA THR A 145 -6.28 25.62 -11.87
C THR A 145 -6.58 25.85 -13.33
N THR A 146 -5.64 26.46 -14.05
CA THR A 146 -5.64 26.54 -15.52
C THR A 146 -5.49 25.17 -16.18
N GLN A 147 -5.25 24.14 -15.41
CA GLN A 147 -5.26 22.73 -15.81
C GLN A 147 -6.57 22.10 -15.36
N ILE A 148 -7.20 21.35 -16.26
CA ILE A 148 -8.31 20.47 -15.92
C ILE A 148 -7.79 19.49 -14.87
N VAL A 149 -8.16 19.69 -13.60
CA VAL A 149 -7.80 18.75 -12.53
C VAL A 149 -8.48 17.43 -12.87
N SER A 150 -7.70 16.42 -13.12
CA SER A 150 -8.22 15.09 -13.44
C SER A 150 -9.12 14.60 -12.31
N GLU A 151 -10.26 14.03 -12.63
CA GLU A 151 -11.17 13.40 -11.64
C GLU A 151 -10.42 12.42 -10.73
N LYS A 152 -9.38 11.78 -11.24
CA LYS A 152 -8.51 10.85 -10.51
C LYS A 152 -7.66 11.50 -9.41
N GLU A 153 -7.53 12.83 -9.39
CA GLU A 153 -6.76 13.57 -8.40
C GLU A 153 -7.61 14.03 -7.21
N ASN A 154 -8.92 13.78 -7.27
CA ASN A 154 -9.86 14.13 -6.20
C ASN A 154 -10.26 12.89 -5.41
N ALA A 155 -10.24 12.98 -4.08
CA ALA A 155 -10.69 11.93 -3.19
C ALA A 155 -11.65 12.49 -2.15
N ILE A 156 -12.74 11.78 -1.91
CA ILE A 156 -13.69 12.06 -0.85
C ILE A 156 -13.56 10.94 0.18
N VAL A 157 -13.20 11.29 1.40
CA VAL A 157 -13.04 10.34 2.51
C VAL A 157 -14.19 10.53 3.47
N LEU A 158 -14.95 9.45 3.70
CA LEU A 158 -16.09 9.45 4.64
C LEU A 158 -15.66 8.84 5.96
N CYS A 159 -15.79 9.61 7.05
CA CYS A 159 -15.63 9.10 8.41
C CYS A 159 -16.89 8.35 8.90
N ASN A 160 -18.02 8.58 8.25
CA ASN A 160 -19.30 7.91 8.49
C ASN A 160 -19.82 7.34 7.18
N GLU A 161 -19.80 6.02 7.03
CA GLU A 161 -20.22 5.33 5.81
C GLU A 161 -21.69 5.55 5.45
N ALA A 162 -22.55 5.87 6.44
CA ALA A 162 -23.95 6.20 6.19
C ALA A 162 -24.14 7.43 5.28
N LEU A 163 -23.09 8.27 5.14
CA LEU A 163 -23.10 9.40 4.24
C LEU A 163 -22.80 9.05 2.77
N LEU A 164 -22.50 7.81 2.46
CA LEU A 164 -22.16 7.40 1.09
C LEU A 164 -23.27 7.78 0.09
N LEU A 165 -24.52 7.41 0.37
CA LEU A 165 -25.64 7.75 -0.51
C LEU A 165 -25.89 9.26 -0.61
N PRO A 166 -25.97 10.04 0.48
CA PRO A 166 -26.04 11.50 0.41
C PRO A 166 -24.93 12.14 -0.42
N VAL A 167 -23.70 11.63 -0.30
CA VAL A 167 -22.55 12.13 -1.08
C VAL A 167 -22.70 11.79 -2.55
N LEU A 168 -23.04 10.55 -2.91
CA LEU A 168 -23.26 10.14 -4.29
C LEU A 168 -24.34 10.96 -4.98
N HIS A 169 -25.45 11.23 -4.28
CA HIS A 169 -26.51 12.11 -4.79
C HIS A 169 -26.11 13.59 -4.92
N SER A 170 -25.03 13.98 -4.25
CA SER A 170 -24.53 15.35 -4.28
C SER A 170 -23.39 15.55 -5.29
N ILE A 171 -22.91 14.50 -5.93
CA ILE A 171 -21.88 14.60 -6.97
C ILE A 171 -22.45 15.38 -8.16
N PRO A 172 -21.72 16.41 -8.69
CA PRO A 172 -22.15 17.14 -9.86
C PRO A 172 -22.35 16.24 -11.08
N GLN A 173 -23.32 16.56 -11.94
CA GLN A 173 -23.65 15.73 -13.10
C GLN A 173 -22.57 15.74 -14.20
N ASP A 174 -21.67 16.70 -14.18
CA ASP A 174 -20.53 16.82 -15.09
C ASP A 174 -19.35 15.90 -14.68
N VAL A 175 -19.39 15.31 -13.50
CA VAL A 175 -18.44 14.28 -13.08
C VAL A 175 -18.81 12.95 -13.73
N GLN A 176 -17.96 12.46 -14.63
CA GLN A 176 -18.25 11.27 -15.44
C GLN A 176 -17.84 9.96 -14.77
N ASN A 177 -16.80 9.98 -13.95
CA ASN A 177 -16.24 8.78 -13.36
C ASN A 177 -16.14 8.90 -11.84
N VAL A 178 -16.72 7.93 -11.14
CA VAL A 178 -16.63 7.80 -9.69
C VAL A 178 -16.24 6.37 -9.37
N ASN A 179 -15.17 6.22 -8.59
CA ASN A 179 -14.77 4.93 -8.05
C ASN A 179 -15.09 4.88 -6.55
N ILE A 180 -15.73 3.82 -6.10
CA ILE A 180 -16.08 3.61 -4.70
C ILE A 180 -15.25 2.44 -4.18
N THR A 181 -14.42 2.72 -3.17
CA THR A 181 -13.70 1.68 -2.43
C THR A 181 -14.37 1.52 -1.08
N MET A 182 -14.80 0.33 -0.78
CA MET A 182 -15.30 -0.02 0.56
C MET A 182 -14.15 -0.60 1.36
N GLY A 183 -13.99 -0.11 2.60
CA GLY A 183 -12.96 -0.55 3.53
C GLY A 183 -13.29 -1.92 4.15
#